data_318eaa4baf2dfb0547d6e54aad084f02
#
_entry.id   318eaa4baf2dfb0547d6e54aad084f02
#
_cell.length_a   1.000
_cell.length_b   1.000
_cell.length_c   1.000
_cell.angle_alpha   90.00
_cell.angle_beta   90.00
_cell.angle_gamma   90.00
#
_symmetry.space_group_name_H-M   'P 1'
#
loop_
_entity.id
_entity.type
_entity.pdbx_description
1 polymer ?
#
loop_
_entity_poly.entity_id
_entity_poly.type
_entity_poly.pdbx_seq_one_letter_code
_entity_poly.pdbx_strand_id
1 'polypeptide(L)'
;MKKNIELFLVHQNDSLKQVMQKIDHNGHGIALVVDSQKKFMGLVTDGDIRRAIIKGISLTTSIEELMNKNPTTLNTNYTPQNVTDIITQKPNLNHLPVLDEEKKIQDILLKEEIMNITRNTSSLFSKIETSQQKIELSMKQKRILITGGAGYIGSVLTRQLLEKGYNVTVLDKFIFGPSPLESIKTNPHLTIIPGDVSHVEDIIKAIQQVDTVVHLAEIVGDPACAIDPAATQQINYLSTSIIATACKHFQINRFIYASSCSVYGSTIDEELLHEKSTTNPLSLYARMKLESERTILGLADGIFSPTILRFATVFGQSPRMRFDLVVNTLTLKAIKEGKITIFGGDQWRPLIHVADLSRAITAIIEAPLEKVKCEIFNVGGNQHNYTINHIGEHIKTLYPASDVVIQEKNIDKRNYKVDFSKINTQLAFLPSLTLQDGITEIATSLQQGNYDNYTNSIYYNDKWYEQTLKKN
;
A
#
# COMPACT_ATOMS: atom_id res chain seq x y z
N MET A 1 -2.58 -16.09 30.26
CA MET A 1 -2.58 -17.57 30.06
C MET A 1 -1.16 -18.00 29.75
N LYS A 2 -0.62 -19.06 30.40
CA LYS A 2 0.70 -19.59 29.99
C LYS A 2 0.58 -20.17 28.58
N LYS A 3 1.51 -19.80 27.69
CA LYS A 3 1.57 -20.36 26.34
C LYS A 3 1.85 -21.87 26.40
N ASN A 4 1.27 -22.60 25.47
CA ASN A 4 1.64 -23.99 25.27
C ASN A 4 2.95 -24.07 24.48
N ILE A 5 4.08 -24.14 25.22
CA ILE A 5 5.42 -24.20 24.62
C ILE A 5 5.60 -25.40 23.69
N GLU A 6 4.91 -26.53 23.95
CA GLU A 6 4.98 -27.72 23.09
C GLU A 6 4.60 -27.42 21.60
N LEU A 7 3.84 -26.37 21.35
CA LEU A 7 3.50 -25.93 19.98
C LEU A 7 4.72 -25.42 19.22
N PHE A 8 5.76 -25.00 19.90
CA PHE A 8 6.97 -24.43 19.31
C PHE A 8 8.13 -25.44 19.23
N LEU A 9 8.08 -26.54 19.99
CA LEU A 9 9.20 -27.47 20.12
C LEU A 9 9.32 -28.38 18.90
N VAL A 10 10.55 -28.52 18.40
CA VAL A 10 10.98 -29.51 17.41
C VAL A 10 12.27 -30.18 17.88
N HIS A 11 12.49 -31.41 17.47
CA HIS A 11 13.70 -32.15 17.83
C HIS A 11 14.82 -31.82 16.86
N GLN A 12 16.06 -31.78 17.31
CA GLN A 12 17.25 -31.49 16.48
C GLN A 12 17.38 -32.39 15.23
N ASN A 13 16.85 -33.60 15.29
CA ASN A 13 16.88 -34.56 14.18
C ASN A 13 15.66 -34.44 13.24
N ASP A 14 14.70 -33.56 13.54
CA ASP A 14 13.54 -33.38 12.68
C ASP A 14 13.99 -32.82 11.33
N SER A 15 13.35 -33.30 10.27
CA SER A 15 13.61 -32.82 8.92
C SER A 15 13.07 -31.39 8.73
N LEU A 16 13.67 -30.66 7.79
CA LEU A 16 13.20 -29.33 7.39
C LEU A 16 11.68 -29.32 7.11
N LYS A 17 11.14 -30.37 6.46
CA LYS A 17 9.71 -30.52 6.20
C LYS A 17 8.87 -30.57 7.49
N GLN A 18 9.29 -31.35 8.51
CA GLN A 18 8.60 -31.46 9.78
C GLN A 18 8.60 -30.13 10.53
N VAL A 19 9.73 -29.42 10.51
CA VAL A 19 9.86 -28.11 11.14
C VAL A 19 8.96 -27.07 10.45
N MET A 20 8.88 -27.08 9.13
CA MET A 20 7.94 -26.23 8.37
C MET A 20 6.49 -26.47 8.79
N GLN A 21 6.07 -27.73 8.89
CA GLN A 21 4.72 -28.09 9.34
C GLN A 21 4.43 -27.60 10.78
N LYS A 22 5.44 -27.66 11.65
CA LYS A 22 5.31 -27.18 13.02
C LYS A 22 5.18 -25.67 13.10
N ILE A 23 5.96 -24.93 12.31
CA ILE A 23 5.88 -23.47 12.21
C ILE A 23 4.55 -23.02 11.62
N ASP A 24 4.07 -23.69 10.58
CA ASP A 24 2.76 -23.44 9.99
C ASP A 24 1.64 -23.65 11.02
N HIS A 25 1.70 -24.77 11.77
CA HIS A 25 0.71 -25.09 12.79
C HIS A 25 0.67 -24.08 13.95
N ASN A 26 1.83 -23.57 14.40
CA ASN A 26 1.87 -22.60 15.51
C ASN A 26 1.56 -21.16 15.08
N GLY A 27 1.67 -20.82 13.79
CA GLY A 27 1.33 -19.51 13.23
C GLY A 27 2.24 -18.35 13.66
N HIS A 28 3.38 -18.64 14.31
CA HIS A 28 4.28 -17.60 14.85
C HIS A 28 5.62 -17.47 14.10
N GLY A 29 5.82 -18.24 13.05
CA GLY A 29 7.00 -18.13 12.17
C GLY A 29 8.30 -18.60 12.83
N ILE A 30 8.25 -19.40 13.90
CA ILE A 30 9.43 -19.86 14.64
C ILE A 30 9.25 -21.27 15.20
N ALA A 31 10.35 -22.04 15.26
CA ALA A 31 10.45 -23.27 16.02
C ALA A 31 11.67 -23.24 16.94
N LEU A 32 11.52 -23.81 18.14
CA LEU A 32 12.55 -23.93 19.14
C LEU A 32 13.10 -25.36 19.13
N VAL A 33 14.38 -25.49 18.79
CA VAL A 33 15.02 -26.80 18.62
C VAL A 33 15.54 -27.30 19.96
N VAL A 34 15.18 -28.56 20.30
CA VAL A 34 15.62 -29.21 21.54
C VAL A 34 16.27 -30.56 21.25
N ASP A 35 17.08 -31.01 22.21
CA ASP A 35 17.62 -32.37 22.22
C ASP A 35 16.64 -33.38 22.84
N SER A 36 17.07 -34.64 22.99
CA SER A 36 16.30 -35.72 23.57
C SER A 36 15.96 -35.51 25.08
N GLN A 37 16.67 -34.62 25.77
CA GLN A 37 16.44 -34.25 27.16
C GLN A 37 15.63 -32.95 27.30
N LYS A 38 15.05 -32.45 26.18
CA LYS A 38 14.32 -31.16 26.06
C LYS A 38 15.19 -29.94 26.38
N LYS A 39 16.50 -30.04 26.21
CA LYS A 39 17.43 -28.94 26.38
C LYS A 39 17.47 -28.10 25.10
N PHE A 40 17.45 -26.79 25.23
CA PHE A 40 17.45 -25.85 24.10
C PHE A 40 18.78 -25.90 23.33
N MET A 41 18.71 -26.17 22.03
CA MET A 41 19.84 -26.28 21.12
C MET A 41 19.94 -25.07 20.17
N GLY A 42 18.83 -24.42 19.89
CA GLY A 42 18.76 -23.30 18.96
C GLY A 42 17.34 -22.98 18.51
N LEU A 43 17.22 -22.12 17.53
CA LEU A 43 15.92 -21.82 16.95
C LEU A 43 16.02 -21.73 15.41
N VAL A 44 14.87 -21.86 14.78
CA VAL A 44 14.69 -21.73 13.33
C VAL A 44 13.50 -20.83 13.09
N THR A 45 13.67 -19.86 12.18
CA THR A 45 12.59 -19.00 11.74
C THR A 45 12.18 -19.32 10.29
N ASP A 46 11.01 -18.85 9.87
CA ASP A 46 10.60 -18.90 8.46
C ASP A 46 11.66 -18.32 7.52
N GLY A 47 12.36 -17.28 7.96
CA GLY A 47 13.44 -16.67 7.21
C GLY A 47 14.64 -17.63 7.00
N ASP A 48 14.97 -18.44 8.02
CA ASP A 48 16.06 -19.43 7.92
C ASP A 48 15.67 -20.55 6.96
N ILE A 49 14.45 -21.06 7.08
CA ILE A 49 13.88 -22.10 6.21
C ILE A 49 13.90 -21.63 4.75
N ARG A 50 13.43 -20.44 4.50
CA ARG A 50 13.38 -19.85 3.16
C ARG A 50 14.76 -19.75 2.54
N ARG A 51 15.74 -19.25 3.30
CA ARG A 51 17.13 -19.18 2.85
C ARG A 51 17.71 -20.57 2.53
N ALA A 52 17.33 -21.57 3.31
CA ALA A 52 17.75 -22.95 3.08
C ALA A 52 17.17 -23.50 1.76
N ILE A 53 15.88 -23.28 1.51
CA ILE A 53 15.21 -23.72 0.26
C ILE A 53 15.81 -23.01 -0.96
N ILE A 54 16.07 -21.70 -0.89
CA ILE A 54 16.70 -20.93 -1.99
C ILE A 54 18.10 -21.47 -2.31
N LYS A 55 18.83 -21.98 -1.31
CA LYS A 55 20.14 -22.62 -1.48
C LYS A 55 20.05 -24.06 -1.99
N GLY A 56 18.86 -24.57 -2.27
CA GLY A 56 18.65 -25.92 -2.76
C GLY A 56 18.81 -27.01 -1.71
N ILE A 57 18.69 -26.67 -0.42
CA ILE A 57 18.76 -27.66 0.68
C ILE A 57 17.51 -28.55 0.64
N SER A 58 17.71 -29.86 0.77
CA SER A 58 16.63 -30.85 0.71
C SER A 58 15.68 -30.70 1.89
N LEU A 59 14.38 -30.93 1.65
CA LEU A 59 13.36 -30.97 2.71
C LEU A 59 13.57 -32.13 3.72
N THR A 60 14.43 -33.10 3.40
CA THR A 60 14.81 -34.19 4.30
C THR A 60 16.03 -33.89 5.16
N THR A 61 16.70 -32.74 4.96
CA THR A 61 17.87 -32.33 5.76
C THR A 61 17.45 -32.11 7.22
N SER A 62 18.28 -32.55 8.17
CA SER A 62 18.09 -32.34 9.60
C SER A 62 18.14 -30.86 9.94
N ILE A 63 17.27 -30.41 10.85
CA ILE A 63 17.21 -29.01 11.27
C ILE A 63 18.46 -28.57 12.05
N GLU A 64 19.20 -29.49 12.63
CA GLU A 64 20.46 -29.22 13.32
C GLU A 64 21.49 -28.50 12.45
N GLU A 65 21.46 -28.76 11.13
CA GLU A 65 22.38 -28.14 10.16
C GLU A 65 21.98 -26.69 9.84
N LEU A 66 20.73 -26.31 10.07
CA LEU A 66 20.14 -25.07 9.61
C LEU A 66 19.78 -24.09 10.73
N MET A 67 19.64 -24.60 11.97
CA MET A 67 19.23 -23.77 13.10
C MET A 67 20.29 -22.74 13.48
N ASN A 68 19.81 -21.60 13.99
CA ASN A 68 20.67 -20.65 14.68
C ASN A 68 21.02 -21.24 16.06
N LYS A 69 22.28 -21.63 16.23
CA LYS A 69 22.80 -22.25 17.46
C LYS A 69 23.09 -21.24 18.59
N ASN A 70 23.19 -19.96 18.27
CA ASN A 70 23.48 -18.88 19.23
C ASN A 70 22.45 -17.75 19.18
N PRO A 71 21.15 -18.05 19.38
CA PRO A 71 20.15 -17.01 19.41
C PRO A 71 20.25 -16.18 20.70
N THR A 72 19.68 -14.98 20.65
CA THR A 72 19.50 -14.18 21.87
C THR A 72 18.39 -14.79 22.72
N THR A 73 18.66 -15.04 23.99
CA THR A 73 17.74 -15.63 24.95
C THR A 73 17.64 -14.81 26.23
N LEU A 74 16.64 -15.03 27.04
CA LEU A 74 16.46 -14.51 28.38
C LEU A 74 16.58 -15.66 29.41
N ASN A 75 16.92 -15.31 30.63
CA ASN A 75 16.76 -16.25 31.77
C ASN A 75 15.39 -16.07 32.45
N THR A 76 14.97 -16.99 33.29
CA THR A 76 13.67 -16.93 33.98
C THR A 76 13.53 -15.71 34.92
N ASN A 77 14.63 -15.10 35.34
CA ASN A 77 14.68 -13.96 36.27
C ASN A 77 14.83 -12.64 35.50
N TYR A 78 14.49 -12.60 34.19
CA TYR A 78 14.60 -11.37 33.40
C TYR A 78 13.68 -10.26 33.93
N THR A 79 14.13 -9.02 33.80
CA THR A 79 13.34 -7.82 34.09
C THR A 79 12.86 -7.17 32.78
N PRO A 80 11.81 -6.34 32.83
CA PRO A 80 11.42 -5.54 31.67
C PRO A 80 12.57 -4.71 31.06
N GLN A 81 13.51 -4.25 31.90
CA GLN A 81 14.70 -3.52 31.45
C GLN A 81 15.62 -4.41 30.61
N ASN A 82 15.83 -5.67 30.98
CA ASN A 82 16.64 -6.61 30.19
C ASN A 82 16.07 -6.79 28.76
N VAL A 83 14.74 -6.87 28.64
CA VAL A 83 14.08 -6.94 27.33
C VAL A 83 14.32 -5.67 26.55
N THR A 84 14.16 -4.52 27.17
CA THR A 84 14.36 -3.21 26.55
C THR A 84 15.80 -3.03 26.05
N ASP A 85 16.80 -3.41 26.84
CA ASP A 85 18.22 -3.33 26.50
C ASP A 85 18.57 -4.21 25.29
N ILE A 86 18.03 -5.43 25.27
CA ILE A 86 18.20 -6.37 24.14
C ILE A 86 17.60 -5.79 22.87
N ILE A 87 16.37 -5.28 22.93
CA ILE A 87 15.68 -4.73 21.75
C ILE A 87 16.35 -3.44 21.27
N THR A 88 16.89 -2.62 22.16
CA THR A 88 17.67 -1.42 21.79
C THR A 88 18.91 -1.78 20.97
N GLN A 89 19.59 -2.87 21.32
CA GLN A 89 20.77 -3.37 20.59
C GLN A 89 20.38 -4.15 19.32
N LYS A 90 19.22 -4.83 19.32
CA LYS A 90 18.75 -5.71 18.24
C LYS A 90 17.28 -5.40 17.89
N PRO A 91 16.98 -4.27 17.24
CA PRO A 91 15.61 -3.80 17.03
C PRO A 91 14.74 -4.71 16.14
N ASN A 92 15.35 -5.58 15.36
CA ASN A 92 14.65 -6.52 14.47
C ASN A 92 14.35 -7.89 15.14
N LEU A 93 14.61 -8.02 16.44
CA LEU A 93 14.36 -9.26 17.15
C LEU A 93 12.86 -9.38 17.49
N ASN A 94 12.23 -10.43 16.99
CA ASN A 94 10.78 -10.66 17.14
C ASN A 94 10.45 -11.78 18.14
N HIS A 95 11.46 -12.52 18.60
CA HIS A 95 11.27 -13.68 19.44
C HIS A 95 12.42 -13.77 20.46
N LEU A 96 12.08 -13.97 21.74
CA LEU A 96 13.05 -14.12 22.82
C LEU A 96 12.69 -15.38 23.65
N PRO A 97 13.36 -16.52 23.40
CA PRO A 97 13.19 -17.70 24.27
C PRO A 97 13.67 -17.39 25.69
N VAL A 98 12.89 -17.87 26.67
CA VAL A 98 13.20 -17.76 28.11
C VAL A 98 13.65 -19.13 28.61
N LEU A 99 14.87 -19.19 29.10
CA LEU A 99 15.49 -20.44 29.55
C LEU A 99 15.74 -20.45 31.06
N ASP A 100 15.66 -21.62 31.67
CA ASP A 100 16.14 -21.83 33.03
C ASP A 100 17.65 -22.09 33.07
N GLU A 101 18.17 -22.33 34.27
CA GLU A 101 19.59 -22.61 34.55
C GLU A 101 20.09 -23.91 33.87
N GLU A 102 19.18 -24.87 33.63
CA GLU A 102 19.47 -26.12 32.92
C GLU A 102 19.36 -25.98 31.40
N LYS A 103 19.11 -24.76 30.88
CA LYS A 103 18.84 -24.46 29.47
C LYS A 103 17.55 -25.09 28.93
N LYS A 104 16.57 -25.38 29.77
CA LYS A 104 15.24 -25.81 29.34
C LYS A 104 14.35 -24.58 29.06
N ILE A 105 13.51 -24.69 28.04
CA ILE A 105 12.62 -23.62 27.63
C ILE A 105 11.46 -23.51 28.61
N GLN A 106 11.31 -22.35 29.25
CA GLN A 106 10.22 -22.07 30.20
C GLN A 106 9.13 -21.19 29.55
N ASP A 107 9.50 -20.32 28.62
CA ASP A 107 8.56 -19.45 27.88
C ASP A 107 9.23 -18.94 26.60
N ILE A 108 8.45 -18.26 25.78
CA ILE A 108 8.92 -17.46 24.63
C ILE A 108 8.17 -16.13 24.59
N LEU A 109 8.90 -15.02 24.59
CA LEU A 109 8.31 -13.72 24.32
C LEU A 109 8.21 -13.53 22.81
N LEU A 110 6.99 -13.33 22.35
CA LEU A 110 6.68 -13.00 20.98
C LEU A 110 6.69 -11.48 20.78
N LYS A 111 6.74 -11.04 19.52
CA LYS A 111 6.85 -9.62 19.13
C LYS A 111 5.90 -8.70 19.89
N GLU A 112 4.64 -9.08 20.05
CA GLU A 112 3.64 -8.25 20.75
C GLU A 112 3.95 -8.09 22.24
N GLU A 113 4.41 -9.15 22.91
CA GLU A 113 4.77 -9.11 24.33
C GLU A 113 6.05 -8.30 24.54
N ILE A 114 7.05 -8.50 23.67
CA ILE A 114 8.26 -7.69 23.63
C ILE A 114 7.91 -6.21 23.50
N MET A 115 7.03 -5.86 22.56
CA MET A 115 6.57 -4.48 22.34
C MET A 115 5.79 -3.93 23.54
N ASN A 116 4.95 -4.73 24.19
CA ASN A 116 4.21 -4.31 25.39
C ASN A 116 5.14 -4.07 26.59
N ILE A 117 6.12 -4.93 26.79
CA ILE A 117 7.13 -4.77 27.85
C ILE A 117 7.93 -3.50 27.61
N THR A 118 8.42 -3.29 26.39
CA THR A 118 9.24 -2.09 26.06
C THR A 118 8.43 -0.79 26.14
N ARG A 119 7.13 -0.79 25.76
CA ARG A 119 6.24 0.37 25.94
C ARG A 119 6.02 0.72 27.41
N ASN A 120 5.75 -0.29 28.25
CA ASN A 120 5.51 -0.06 29.67
C ASN A 120 6.75 0.41 30.43
N THR A 121 7.94 -0.03 30.03
CA THR A 121 9.21 0.43 30.59
C THR A 121 9.49 1.88 30.19
N SER A 122 9.14 2.28 28.97
CA SER A 122 9.28 3.67 28.48
C SER A 122 8.33 4.65 29.18
N SER A 123 7.17 4.19 29.66
CA SER A 123 6.21 5.05 30.38
C SER A 123 6.61 5.38 31.81
N LEU A 124 7.58 4.66 32.40
CA LEU A 124 8.15 4.95 33.71
C LEU A 124 9.30 5.96 33.68
N PHE A 125 9.84 6.24 32.50
CA PHE A 125 10.86 7.26 32.30
C PHE A 125 10.31 8.42 31.45
N SER A 126 9.47 9.25 32.08
CA SER A 126 8.93 10.48 31.50
C SER A 126 10.04 11.44 31.06
N LYS A 127 10.31 11.51 29.76
CA LYS A 127 10.69 12.72 29.07
C LYS A 127 10.01 12.66 27.69
N ILE A 128 8.87 13.30 27.62
CA ILE A 128 7.95 13.33 26.46
C ILE A 128 8.63 13.84 25.17
N GLU A 129 9.69 14.62 25.26
CA GLU A 129 10.41 15.16 24.10
C GLU A 129 11.35 14.15 23.40
N THR A 130 11.92 13.20 24.13
CA THR A 130 12.84 12.20 23.56
C THR A 130 12.10 11.03 22.87
N SER A 131 10.85 10.78 23.22
CA SER A 131 10.08 9.68 22.62
C SER A 131 9.52 10.03 21.24
N GLN A 132 9.08 11.26 21.02
CA GLN A 132 8.64 11.73 19.71
C GLN A 132 9.79 11.74 18.69
N GLN A 133 10.96 12.24 19.06
CA GLN A 133 12.14 12.21 18.19
C GLN A 133 12.63 10.80 17.88
N LYS A 134 12.60 9.86 18.83
CA LYS A 134 12.94 8.44 18.57
C LYS A 134 11.92 7.72 17.71
N ILE A 135 10.65 8.00 17.88
CA ILE A 135 9.60 7.48 17.01
C ILE A 135 9.73 8.05 15.60
N GLU A 136 10.00 9.35 15.45
CA GLU A 136 10.26 9.97 14.15
C GLU A 136 11.52 9.41 13.47
N LEU A 137 12.64 9.21 14.21
CA LEU A 137 13.85 8.59 13.66
C LEU A 137 13.61 7.12 13.24
N SER A 138 12.90 6.34 14.05
CA SER A 138 12.52 4.96 13.73
C SER A 138 11.59 4.87 12.53
N MET A 139 10.68 5.83 12.37
CA MET A 139 9.81 5.93 11.19
C MET A 139 10.59 6.30 9.92
N LYS A 140 11.55 7.22 10.02
CA LYS A 140 12.42 7.64 8.89
C LYS A 140 13.36 6.53 8.39
N GLN A 141 13.60 5.48 9.16
CA GLN A 141 14.40 4.33 8.73
C GLN A 141 13.57 3.27 7.98
N LYS A 142 12.24 3.37 7.97
CA LYS A 142 11.40 2.41 7.24
C LYS A 142 11.60 2.51 5.75
N ARG A 143 11.65 1.34 5.12
CA ARG A 143 11.70 1.19 3.66
C ARG A 143 10.30 0.94 3.13
N ILE A 144 9.86 1.77 2.22
CA ILE A 144 8.52 1.73 1.64
C ILE A 144 8.65 1.35 0.17
N LEU A 145 8.05 0.24 -0.21
CA LEU A 145 7.89 -0.10 -1.62
C LEU A 145 6.64 0.56 -2.16
N ILE A 146 6.78 1.25 -3.29
CA ILE A 146 5.66 1.73 -4.10
C ILE A 146 5.70 1.00 -5.43
N THR A 147 4.74 0.14 -5.71
CA THR A 147 4.56 -0.37 -7.07
C THR A 147 3.78 0.65 -7.89
N GLY A 148 4.20 0.91 -9.12
CA GLY A 148 3.61 2.00 -9.92
C GLY A 148 4.05 3.41 -9.48
N GLY A 149 5.28 3.51 -8.91
CA GLY A 149 5.79 4.77 -8.37
C GLY A 149 6.11 5.85 -9.40
N ALA A 150 6.19 5.51 -10.70
CA ALA A 150 6.29 6.47 -11.80
C ALA A 150 4.92 6.87 -12.39
N GLY A 151 3.82 6.35 -11.86
CA GLY A 151 2.45 6.66 -12.26
C GLY A 151 1.95 8.02 -11.76
N TYR A 152 0.69 8.35 -12.07
CA TYR A 152 0.05 9.61 -11.70
C TYR A 152 0.04 9.88 -10.20
N ILE A 153 -0.40 8.91 -9.39
CA ILE A 153 -0.40 9.01 -7.93
C ILE A 153 1.00 8.70 -7.38
N GLY A 154 1.64 7.64 -7.89
CA GLY A 154 2.90 7.14 -7.37
C GLY A 154 4.04 8.16 -7.43
N SER A 155 4.12 8.96 -8.51
CA SER A 155 5.18 9.97 -8.65
C SER A 155 5.06 11.14 -7.66
N VAL A 156 3.84 11.49 -7.24
CA VAL A 156 3.57 12.48 -6.18
C VAL A 156 3.89 11.88 -4.81
N LEU A 157 3.38 10.68 -4.53
CA LEU A 157 3.62 9.98 -3.28
C LEU A 157 5.11 9.72 -3.03
N THR A 158 5.86 9.30 -4.07
CA THR A 158 7.31 9.08 -3.98
C THR A 158 8.02 10.33 -3.50
N ARG A 159 7.70 11.50 -4.07
CA ARG A 159 8.30 12.78 -3.65
C ARG A 159 7.96 13.15 -2.22
N GLN A 160 6.68 13.09 -1.85
CA GLN A 160 6.26 13.41 -0.50
C GLN A 160 6.93 12.51 0.56
N LEU A 161 7.09 11.22 0.28
CA LEU A 161 7.77 10.32 1.22
C LEU A 161 9.27 10.60 1.31
N LEU A 162 9.94 10.92 0.19
CA LEU A 162 11.34 11.32 0.20
C LEU A 162 11.56 12.64 0.94
N GLU A 163 10.68 13.63 0.76
CA GLU A 163 10.71 14.91 1.49
C GLU A 163 10.54 14.72 3.00
N LYS A 164 9.76 13.72 3.41
CA LYS A 164 9.63 13.31 4.81
C LYS A 164 10.81 12.48 5.33
N GLY A 165 11.77 12.12 4.47
CA GLY A 165 12.98 11.39 4.83
C GLY A 165 12.83 9.86 4.89
N TYR A 166 11.79 9.30 4.26
CA TYR A 166 11.65 7.84 4.10
C TYR A 166 12.60 7.28 3.05
N ASN A 167 13.02 6.02 3.24
CA ASN A 167 13.65 5.26 2.17
C ASN A 167 12.57 4.66 1.28
N VAL A 168 12.57 5.03 0.00
CA VAL A 168 11.55 4.62 -0.96
C VAL A 168 12.15 3.71 -2.01
N THR A 169 11.55 2.55 -2.21
CA THR A 169 11.80 1.67 -3.36
C THR A 169 10.62 1.79 -4.32
N VAL A 170 10.89 2.02 -5.58
CA VAL A 170 9.87 2.05 -6.65
C VAL A 170 10.07 0.84 -7.55
N LEU A 171 9.01 0.03 -7.71
CA LEU A 171 8.89 -0.97 -8.77
C LEU A 171 7.93 -0.44 -9.83
N ASP A 172 8.43 -0.19 -11.05
CA ASP A 172 7.61 0.33 -12.15
C ASP A 172 8.10 -0.23 -13.49
N LYS A 173 7.17 -0.55 -14.38
CA LYS A 173 7.45 -1.00 -15.75
C LYS A 173 7.81 0.15 -16.69
N PHE A 174 7.60 1.39 -16.25
CA PHE A 174 7.83 2.61 -17.03
C PHE A 174 7.11 2.63 -18.38
N ILE A 175 5.90 2.11 -18.43
CA ILE A 175 5.10 2.10 -19.66
C ILE A 175 4.82 3.51 -20.21
N PHE A 176 4.82 4.53 -19.34
CA PHE A 176 4.69 5.95 -19.69
C PHE A 176 6.04 6.68 -19.65
N GLY A 177 7.17 5.96 -19.67
CA GLY A 177 8.52 6.49 -19.59
C GLY A 177 8.99 6.84 -18.17
N PRO A 178 10.32 7.08 -18.01
CA PRO A 178 10.94 7.34 -16.70
C PRO A 178 10.86 8.81 -16.26
N SER A 179 10.45 9.73 -17.12
CA SER A 179 10.47 11.18 -16.88
C SER A 179 9.80 11.62 -15.56
N PRO A 180 8.73 10.97 -15.07
CA PRO A 180 8.12 11.35 -13.80
C PRO A 180 9.04 11.25 -12.58
N LEU A 181 10.11 10.43 -12.61
CA LEU A 181 11.07 10.28 -11.52
C LEU A 181 12.44 10.92 -11.80
N GLU A 182 12.64 11.48 -12.99
CA GLU A 182 13.95 11.97 -13.46
C GLU A 182 14.57 13.02 -12.53
N SER A 183 13.77 13.98 -12.04
CA SER A 183 14.26 15.05 -11.16
C SER A 183 14.66 14.58 -9.75
N ILE A 184 14.28 13.37 -9.36
CA ILE A 184 14.57 12.81 -8.03
C ILE A 184 15.43 11.54 -8.09
N LYS A 185 15.86 11.08 -9.26
CA LYS A 185 16.58 9.80 -9.44
C LYS A 185 17.90 9.72 -8.69
N THR A 186 18.52 10.85 -8.40
CA THR A 186 19.79 10.96 -7.66
C THR A 186 19.61 11.06 -6.15
N ASN A 187 18.37 11.03 -5.65
CA ASN A 187 18.13 11.06 -4.21
C ASN A 187 18.66 9.78 -3.54
N PRO A 188 19.53 9.88 -2.52
CA PRO A 188 20.16 8.71 -1.88
C PRO A 188 19.18 7.79 -1.16
N HIS A 189 17.96 8.27 -0.88
CA HIS A 189 16.90 7.51 -0.25
C HIS A 189 15.92 6.87 -1.26
N LEU A 190 16.18 7.01 -2.58
CA LEU A 190 15.36 6.43 -3.63
C LEU A 190 16.07 5.27 -4.30
N THR A 191 15.43 4.11 -4.32
CA THR A 191 15.83 2.96 -5.13
C THR A 191 14.80 2.74 -6.23
N ILE A 192 15.23 2.75 -7.49
CA ILE A 192 14.35 2.51 -8.64
C ILE A 192 14.67 1.11 -9.19
N ILE A 193 13.64 0.27 -9.28
CA ILE A 193 13.69 -1.07 -9.86
C ILE A 193 12.78 -1.07 -11.09
N PRO A 194 13.35 -1.00 -12.30
CA PRO A 194 12.57 -1.25 -13.51
C PRO A 194 12.12 -2.71 -13.52
N GLY A 195 10.81 -2.95 -13.61
CA GLY A 195 10.26 -4.30 -13.56
C GLY A 195 8.73 -4.31 -13.65
N ASP A 196 8.18 -5.49 -13.91
CA ASP A 196 6.77 -5.74 -14.14
C ASP A 196 6.14 -6.48 -12.95
N VAL A 197 5.04 -5.96 -12.43
CA VAL A 197 4.28 -6.62 -11.34
C VAL A 197 3.66 -7.96 -11.75
N SER A 198 3.63 -8.28 -13.04
CA SER A 198 3.24 -9.61 -13.54
C SER A 198 4.36 -10.65 -13.47
N HIS A 199 5.60 -10.24 -13.19
CA HIS A 199 6.76 -11.11 -13.05
C HIS A 199 7.11 -11.32 -11.58
N VAL A 200 7.05 -12.54 -11.12
CA VAL A 200 7.31 -12.90 -9.71
C VAL A 200 8.73 -12.52 -9.27
N GLU A 201 9.72 -12.66 -10.16
CA GLU A 201 11.11 -12.31 -9.90
C GLU A 201 11.29 -10.82 -9.58
N ASP A 202 10.59 -9.94 -10.32
CA ASP A 202 10.65 -8.50 -10.10
C ASP A 202 9.98 -8.13 -8.77
N ILE A 203 8.85 -8.78 -8.45
CA ILE A 203 8.18 -8.62 -7.16
C ILE A 203 9.11 -9.03 -6.02
N ILE A 204 9.71 -10.23 -6.08
CA ILE A 204 10.60 -10.74 -5.03
C ILE A 204 11.79 -9.82 -4.85
N LYS A 205 12.40 -9.34 -5.95
CA LYS A 205 13.51 -8.38 -5.89
C LYS A 205 13.10 -7.07 -5.20
N ALA A 206 11.89 -6.56 -5.48
CA ALA A 206 11.43 -5.30 -4.95
C ALA A 206 11.02 -5.35 -3.47
N ILE A 207 10.46 -6.48 -3.00
CA ILE A 207 10.00 -6.62 -1.62
C ILE A 207 11.10 -6.99 -0.63
N GLN A 208 12.32 -7.25 -1.09
CA GLN A 208 13.45 -7.53 -0.19
C GLN A 208 13.73 -6.32 0.70
N GLN A 209 13.75 -6.53 2.01
CA GLN A 209 14.11 -5.51 3.01
C GLN A 209 13.16 -4.30 3.07
N VAL A 210 11.89 -4.43 2.68
CA VAL A 210 10.89 -3.38 2.87
C VAL A 210 9.99 -3.68 4.06
N ASP A 211 9.49 -2.63 4.71
CA ASP A 211 8.64 -2.72 5.91
C ASP A 211 7.16 -2.48 5.57
N THR A 212 6.91 -1.80 4.45
CA THR A 212 5.57 -1.40 4.01
C THR A 212 5.50 -1.46 2.49
N VAL A 213 4.40 -1.95 1.97
CA VAL A 213 4.10 -1.93 0.53
C VAL A 213 2.87 -1.08 0.26
N VAL A 214 2.99 -0.15 -0.69
CA VAL A 214 1.88 0.62 -1.28
C VAL A 214 1.71 0.15 -2.71
N HIS A 215 0.63 -0.59 -2.97
CA HIS A 215 0.39 -1.18 -4.28
C HIS A 215 -0.53 -0.29 -5.12
N LEU A 216 0.08 0.40 -6.11
CA LEU A 216 -0.59 1.30 -7.07
C LEU A 216 -0.49 0.82 -8.52
N ALA A 217 0.38 -0.15 -8.82
CA ALA A 217 0.64 -0.61 -10.20
C ALA A 217 -0.53 -1.42 -10.75
N GLU A 218 -1.31 -0.81 -11.64
CA GLU A 218 -2.43 -1.44 -12.34
C GLU A 218 -2.71 -0.74 -13.68
N ILE A 219 -3.46 -1.38 -14.56
CA ILE A 219 -4.13 -0.71 -15.68
C ILE A 219 -5.32 0.06 -15.11
N VAL A 220 -5.35 1.38 -15.31
CA VAL A 220 -6.31 2.27 -14.63
C VAL A 220 -7.20 3.00 -15.62
N GLY A 221 -8.50 2.99 -15.32
CA GLY A 221 -9.56 3.62 -16.11
C GLY A 221 -10.39 2.60 -16.88
N ASP A 222 -11.72 2.77 -16.86
CA ASP A 222 -12.64 1.82 -17.49
C ASP A 222 -12.37 1.61 -18.98
N PRO A 223 -12.11 2.70 -19.79
CA PRO A 223 -11.78 2.53 -21.20
C PRO A 223 -10.49 1.75 -21.42
N ALA A 224 -9.42 2.06 -20.67
CA ALA A 224 -8.13 1.38 -20.81
C ALA A 224 -8.22 -0.11 -20.44
N CYS A 225 -8.95 -0.45 -19.36
CA CYS A 225 -9.17 -1.83 -18.94
C CYS A 225 -10.03 -2.64 -19.93
N ALA A 226 -10.88 -1.98 -20.72
CA ALA A 226 -11.72 -2.64 -21.70
C ALA A 226 -10.98 -3.00 -23.00
N ILE A 227 -9.83 -2.37 -23.27
CA ILE A 227 -9.03 -2.60 -24.49
C ILE A 227 -8.47 -4.05 -24.51
N ASP A 228 -7.92 -4.50 -23.39
CA ASP A 228 -7.42 -5.86 -23.20
C ASP A 228 -7.89 -6.41 -21.84
N PRO A 229 -9.06 -7.10 -21.83
CA PRO A 229 -9.58 -7.69 -20.61
C PRO A 229 -8.68 -8.76 -19.98
N ALA A 230 -7.92 -9.51 -20.77
CA ALA A 230 -7.03 -10.55 -20.29
C ALA A 230 -5.82 -9.94 -19.57
N ALA A 231 -5.16 -8.94 -20.18
CA ALA A 231 -4.09 -8.19 -19.54
C ALA A 231 -4.59 -7.45 -18.28
N THR A 232 -5.81 -6.91 -18.32
CA THR A 232 -6.42 -6.28 -17.14
C THR A 232 -6.59 -7.28 -15.99
N GLN A 233 -7.12 -8.47 -16.26
CA GLN A 233 -7.26 -9.51 -15.24
C GLN A 233 -5.89 -9.97 -14.71
N GLN A 234 -4.92 -10.15 -15.59
CA GLN A 234 -3.55 -10.55 -15.23
C GLN A 234 -2.90 -9.52 -14.31
N ILE A 235 -2.94 -8.24 -14.68
CA ILE A 235 -2.21 -7.17 -13.98
C ILE A 235 -2.98 -6.70 -12.74
N ASN A 236 -4.30 -6.46 -12.85
CA ASN A 236 -5.04 -5.84 -11.75
C ASN A 236 -5.50 -6.84 -10.68
N TYR A 237 -5.64 -8.11 -11.02
CA TYR A 237 -6.11 -9.12 -10.07
C TYR A 237 -5.03 -10.16 -9.73
N LEU A 238 -4.51 -10.89 -10.73
CA LEU A 238 -3.56 -11.97 -10.46
C LEU A 238 -2.25 -11.45 -9.88
N SER A 239 -1.68 -10.38 -10.46
CA SER A 239 -0.45 -9.78 -9.91
C SER A 239 -0.65 -9.22 -8.52
N THR A 240 -1.79 -8.57 -8.25
CA THR A 240 -2.16 -8.07 -6.92
C THR A 240 -2.22 -9.21 -5.90
N SER A 241 -2.83 -10.35 -6.26
CA SER A 241 -2.91 -11.54 -5.41
C SER A 241 -1.51 -12.13 -5.13
N ILE A 242 -0.63 -12.15 -6.14
CA ILE A 242 0.76 -12.63 -6.00
C ILE A 242 1.55 -11.70 -5.08
N ILE A 243 1.45 -10.37 -5.27
CA ILE A 243 2.15 -9.39 -4.41
C ILE A 243 1.68 -9.51 -2.96
N ALA A 244 0.38 -9.59 -2.71
CA ALA A 244 -0.17 -9.74 -1.37
C ALA A 244 0.30 -11.05 -0.70
N THR A 245 0.29 -12.17 -1.46
CA THR A 245 0.81 -13.46 -0.99
C THR A 245 2.30 -13.39 -0.71
N ALA A 246 3.09 -12.75 -1.58
CA ALA A 246 4.51 -12.54 -1.35
C ALA A 246 4.76 -11.67 -0.11
N CYS A 247 4.00 -10.58 0.10
CA CYS A 247 4.12 -9.76 1.29
C CYS A 247 3.83 -10.56 2.57
N LYS A 248 2.77 -11.37 2.58
CA LYS A 248 2.47 -12.29 3.69
C LYS A 248 3.63 -13.24 3.93
N HIS A 249 4.15 -13.88 2.89
CA HIS A 249 5.27 -14.82 2.97
C HIS A 249 6.55 -14.16 3.48
N PHE A 250 6.84 -12.92 3.06
CA PHE A 250 8.01 -12.15 3.54
C PHE A 250 7.76 -11.42 4.86
N GLN A 251 6.61 -11.67 5.51
CA GLN A 251 6.23 -11.05 6.79
C GLN A 251 6.21 -9.52 6.75
N ILE A 252 5.85 -8.96 5.59
CA ILE A 252 5.61 -7.53 5.44
C ILE A 252 4.20 -7.28 5.95
N ASN A 253 4.10 -6.89 7.21
CA ASN A 253 2.82 -6.78 7.89
C ASN A 253 1.94 -5.67 7.32
N ARG A 254 2.51 -4.54 6.85
CA ARG A 254 1.75 -3.40 6.34
C ARG A 254 1.68 -3.42 4.81
N PHE A 255 0.51 -3.79 4.30
CA PHE A 255 0.20 -3.77 2.88
C PHE A 255 -0.96 -2.80 2.62
N ILE A 256 -0.75 -1.78 1.81
CA ILE A 256 -1.74 -0.75 1.47
C ILE A 256 -2.14 -0.94 0.01
N TYR A 257 -3.40 -1.23 -0.22
CA TYR A 257 -3.96 -1.46 -1.55
C TYR A 257 -4.79 -0.28 -2.03
N ALA A 258 -4.48 0.20 -3.22
CA ALA A 258 -5.22 1.22 -3.92
C ALA A 258 -6.47 0.64 -4.60
N SER A 259 -7.59 0.63 -3.92
CA SER A 259 -8.90 0.37 -4.48
C SER A 259 -9.56 1.68 -5.00
N SER A 260 -10.83 1.65 -5.31
CA SER A 260 -11.55 2.77 -5.93
C SER A 260 -13.01 2.81 -5.46
N CYS A 261 -13.55 4.01 -5.26
CA CYS A 261 -14.99 4.19 -5.04
C CYS A 261 -15.84 3.71 -6.24
N SER A 262 -15.25 3.43 -7.39
CA SER A 262 -15.97 2.81 -8.53
C SER A 262 -16.56 1.44 -8.21
N VAL A 263 -16.12 0.77 -7.14
CA VAL A 263 -16.70 -0.49 -6.65
C VAL A 263 -18.18 -0.32 -6.22
N TYR A 264 -18.61 0.88 -5.90
CA TYR A 264 -20.01 1.17 -5.55
C TYR A 264 -20.93 1.22 -6.79
N GLY A 265 -20.38 1.55 -7.96
CA GLY A 265 -21.09 1.50 -9.24
C GLY A 265 -22.07 2.64 -9.44
N SER A 266 -23.39 2.37 -9.36
CA SER A 266 -24.44 3.37 -9.47
C SER A 266 -25.50 3.11 -8.41
N THR A 267 -25.92 4.17 -7.73
CA THR A 267 -27.04 4.17 -6.80
C THR A 267 -28.20 4.98 -7.38
N ILE A 268 -29.41 4.49 -7.14
CA ILE A 268 -30.66 5.17 -7.56
C ILE A 268 -31.02 6.25 -6.52
N ASP A 269 -30.67 6.01 -5.26
CA ASP A 269 -30.98 6.88 -4.15
C ASP A 269 -29.83 7.86 -3.87
N GLU A 270 -30.17 9.04 -3.30
CA GLU A 270 -29.19 10.07 -2.94
C GLU A 270 -28.35 9.74 -1.69
N GLU A 271 -28.33 8.48 -1.28
CA GLU A 271 -27.63 8.04 -0.08
C GLU A 271 -26.11 8.18 -0.21
N LEU A 272 -25.48 8.65 0.87
CA LEU A 272 -24.03 8.67 0.99
C LEU A 272 -23.50 7.25 1.25
N LEU A 273 -22.69 6.73 0.32
CA LEU A 273 -22.11 5.39 0.41
C LEU A 273 -20.91 5.38 1.34
N HIS A 274 -20.93 4.48 2.30
CA HIS A 274 -19.84 4.26 3.24
C HIS A 274 -19.19 2.86 3.03
N GLU A 275 -18.13 2.55 3.74
CA GLU A 275 -17.33 1.33 3.52
C GLU A 275 -18.09 0.02 3.69
N LYS A 276 -19.21 0.05 4.43
CA LYS A 276 -20.10 -1.12 4.63
C LYS A 276 -21.27 -1.16 3.64
N SER A 277 -21.43 -0.14 2.80
CA SER A 277 -22.49 -0.10 1.79
C SER A 277 -22.28 -1.20 0.74
N THR A 278 -23.37 -1.66 0.16
CA THR A 278 -23.35 -2.69 -0.90
C THR A 278 -22.55 -2.19 -2.09
N THR A 279 -21.65 -3.04 -2.60
CA THR A 279 -20.87 -2.78 -3.79
C THR A 279 -21.55 -3.35 -5.02
N ASN A 280 -21.57 -2.58 -6.13
CA ASN A 280 -22.18 -2.98 -7.41
C ASN A 280 -21.31 -2.52 -8.59
N PRO A 281 -20.13 -3.14 -8.80
CA PRO A 281 -19.16 -2.70 -9.81
C PRO A 281 -19.71 -2.86 -11.23
N LEU A 282 -19.76 -1.77 -12.01
CA LEU A 282 -20.32 -1.74 -13.37
C LEU A 282 -19.29 -2.09 -14.45
N SER A 283 -18.01 -1.84 -14.21
CA SER A 283 -16.93 -2.04 -15.19
C SER A 283 -16.02 -3.21 -14.83
N LEU A 284 -15.21 -3.67 -15.79
CA LEU A 284 -14.16 -4.65 -15.56
C LEU A 284 -13.15 -4.15 -14.50
N TYR A 285 -12.74 -2.88 -14.62
CA TYR A 285 -11.85 -2.22 -13.65
C TYR A 285 -12.40 -2.33 -12.22
N ALA A 286 -13.64 -1.90 -12.01
CA ALA A 286 -14.26 -1.92 -10.70
C ALA A 286 -14.45 -3.35 -10.15
N ARG A 287 -14.76 -4.33 -11.02
CA ARG A 287 -14.83 -5.75 -10.63
C ARG A 287 -13.48 -6.28 -10.18
N MET A 288 -12.40 -6.00 -10.92
CA MET A 288 -11.05 -6.43 -10.52
C MET A 288 -10.64 -5.80 -9.19
N LYS A 289 -10.95 -4.52 -8.96
CA LYS A 289 -10.72 -3.86 -7.67
C LYS A 289 -11.41 -4.61 -6.52
N LEU A 290 -12.70 -4.92 -6.67
CA LEU A 290 -13.48 -5.60 -5.64
C LEU A 290 -12.99 -7.03 -5.36
N GLU A 291 -12.65 -7.79 -6.40
CA GLU A 291 -12.09 -9.14 -6.25
C GLU A 291 -10.71 -9.10 -5.55
N SER A 292 -9.88 -8.11 -5.88
CA SER A 292 -8.60 -7.89 -5.19
C SER A 292 -8.80 -7.54 -3.72
N GLU A 293 -9.76 -6.66 -3.37
CA GLU A 293 -10.11 -6.36 -1.96
C GLU A 293 -10.43 -7.65 -1.18
N ARG A 294 -11.29 -8.50 -1.74
CA ARG A 294 -11.72 -9.77 -1.13
C ARG A 294 -10.55 -10.72 -0.93
N THR A 295 -9.73 -10.88 -1.95
CA THR A 295 -8.55 -11.76 -1.90
C THR A 295 -7.54 -11.27 -0.88
N ILE A 296 -7.21 -9.99 -0.88
CA ILE A 296 -6.24 -9.39 0.05
C ILE A 296 -6.72 -9.51 1.50
N LEU A 297 -7.98 -9.19 1.77
CA LEU A 297 -8.57 -9.32 3.11
C LEU A 297 -8.67 -10.79 3.55
N GLY A 298 -8.92 -11.71 2.62
CA GLY A 298 -8.92 -13.15 2.89
C GLY A 298 -7.54 -13.73 3.25
N LEU A 299 -6.45 -13.04 2.89
CA LEU A 299 -5.08 -13.40 3.26
C LEU A 299 -4.67 -12.89 4.66
N ALA A 300 -5.47 -11.99 5.26
CA ALA A 300 -5.14 -11.33 6.51
C ALA A 300 -5.02 -12.33 7.68
N ASP A 301 -4.01 -12.12 8.52
CA ASP A 301 -3.76 -12.90 9.75
C ASP A 301 -2.88 -12.10 10.73
N GLY A 302 -2.29 -12.80 11.72
CA GLY A 302 -1.41 -12.17 12.72
C GLY A 302 -0.13 -11.53 12.17
N ILE A 303 0.29 -11.89 10.96
CA ILE A 303 1.54 -11.41 10.33
C ILE A 303 1.32 -10.58 9.07
N PHE A 304 0.10 -10.55 8.54
CA PHE A 304 -0.28 -9.76 7.36
C PHE A 304 -1.54 -8.96 7.62
N SER A 305 -1.41 -7.65 7.70
CA SER A 305 -2.47 -6.70 8.07
C SER A 305 -2.71 -5.69 6.94
N PRO A 306 -3.46 -6.08 5.89
CA PRO A 306 -3.72 -5.21 4.76
C PRO A 306 -4.65 -4.06 5.15
N THR A 307 -4.52 -2.95 4.43
CA THR A 307 -5.43 -1.80 4.47
C THR A 307 -5.90 -1.50 3.05
N ILE A 308 -7.18 -1.40 2.85
CA ILE A 308 -7.81 -1.11 1.56
C ILE A 308 -8.20 0.36 1.51
N LEU A 309 -7.82 1.06 0.45
CA LEU A 309 -8.15 2.46 0.25
C LEU A 309 -9.00 2.62 -1.01
N ARG A 310 -10.30 2.88 -0.85
CA ARG A 310 -11.22 3.21 -1.96
C ARG A 310 -11.09 4.68 -2.30
N PHE A 311 -10.31 4.97 -3.32
CA PHE A 311 -10.04 6.35 -3.73
C PHE A 311 -11.25 6.99 -4.40
N ALA A 312 -11.56 8.24 -4.02
CA ALA A 312 -12.37 9.14 -4.82
C ALA A 312 -11.71 9.41 -6.18
N THR A 313 -12.42 10.04 -7.11
CA THR A 313 -11.86 10.42 -8.42
C THR A 313 -10.75 11.43 -8.21
N VAL A 314 -9.54 11.07 -8.63
CA VAL A 314 -8.34 11.87 -8.39
C VAL A 314 -8.22 12.98 -9.44
N PHE A 315 -7.76 14.16 -9.02
CA PHE A 315 -7.49 15.29 -9.90
C PHE A 315 -6.24 16.05 -9.44
N GLY A 316 -5.78 17.03 -10.23
CA GLY A 316 -4.64 17.88 -9.89
C GLY A 316 -3.39 17.58 -10.70
N GLN A 317 -2.35 18.36 -10.49
CA GLN A 317 -1.10 18.25 -11.23
C GLN A 317 -0.22 17.13 -10.70
N SER A 318 0.42 16.41 -11.61
CA SER A 318 1.36 15.34 -11.29
C SER A 318 2.52 15.32 -12.29
N PRO A 319 3.72 14.86 -11.89
CA PRO A 319 4.84 14.64 -12.81
C PRO A 319 4.50 13.70 -13.98
N ARG A 320 3.61 12.72 -13.75
CA ARG A 320 2.95 11.94 -14.81
C ARG A 320 1.53 12.44 -14.98
N MET A 321 1.37 13.51 -15.73
CA MET A 321 0.05 14.15 -15.94
C MET A 321 -0.94 13.25 -16.67
N ARG A 322 -2.22 13.37 -16.31
CA ARG A 322 -3.35 12.67 -16.94
C ARG A 322 -4.43 13.65 -17.35
N PHE A 323 -4.75 13.66 -18.65
CA PHE A 323 -5.86 14.45 -19.21
C PHE A 323 -7.09 13.59 -19.58
N ASP A 324 -7.14 12.35 -19.09
CA ASP A 324 -8.31 11.46 -19.15
C ASP A 324 -9.10 11.42 -17.81
N LEU A 325 -8.78 12.30 -16.86
CA LEU A 325 -9.50 12.49 -15.60
C LEU A 325 -10.41 13.71 -15.71
N VAL A 326 -11.64 13.61 -15.22
CA VAL A 326 -12.72 14.58 -15.50
C VAL A 326 -12.32 16.04 -15.24
N VAL A 327 -11.83 16.39 -14.05
CA VAL A 327 -11.42 17.77 -13.73
C VAL A 327 -10.28 18.21 -14.64
N ASN A 328 -9.27 17.37 -14.81
CA ASN A 328 -8.08 17.66 -15.60
C ASN A 328 -8.46 17.86 -17.09
N THR A 329 -9.36 17.00 -17.62
CA THR A 329 -9.85 17.09 -19.01
C THR A 329 -10.65 18.37 -19.26
N LEU A 330 -11.60 18.68 -18.37
CA LEU A 330 -12.45 19.85 -18.53
C LEU A 330 -11.63 21.15 -18.40
N THR A 331 -10.67 21.20 -17.47
CA THR A 331 -9.75 22.33 -17.34
C THR A 331 -8.86 22.49 -18.56
N LEU A 332 -8.26 21.41 -19.08
CA LEU A 332 -7.48 21.42 -20.31
C LEU A 332 -8.28 22.02 -21.47
N LYS A 333 -9.51 21.51 -21.70
CA LYS A 333 -10.36 21.96 -22.80
C LYS A 333 -10.77 23.41 -22.64
N ALA A 334 -11.07 23.86 -21.44
CA ALA A 334 -11.37 25.27 -21.17
C ALA A 334 -10.20 26.18 -21.58
N ILE A 335 -8.96 25.82 -21.22
CA ILE A 335 -7.77 26.66 -21.43
C ILE A 335 -7.25 26.57 -22.86
N LYS A 336 -7.17 25.36 -23.45
CA LYS A 336 -6.57 25.18 -24.79
C LYS A 336 -7.57 25.25 -25.94
N GLU A 337 -8.84 24.89 -25.71
CA GLU A 337 -9.89 24.82 -26.74
C GLU A 337 -11.00 25.86 -26.53
N GLY A 338 -11.01 26.60 -25.40
CA GLY A 338 -12.07 27.54 -25.08
C GLY A 338 -13.45 26.90 -24.89
N LYS A 339 -13.49 25.56 -24.61
CA LYS A 339 -14.73 24.80 -24.59
C LYS A 339 -14.74 23.77 -23.50
N ILE A 340 -15.82 23.72 -22.69
CA ILE A 340 -16.08 22.75 -21.65
C ILE A 340 -17.19 21.81 -22.16
N THR A 341 -16.83 20.59 -22.58
CA THR A 341 -17.82 19.60 -23.05
C THR A 341 -18.20 18.66 -21.93
N ILE A 342 -19.46 18.68 -21.50
CA ILE A 342 -20.03 17.85 -20.45
C ILE A 342 -20.93 16.80 -21.08
N PHE A 343 -20.78 15.53 -20.68
CA PHE A 343 -21.63 14.42 -21.11
C PHE A 343 -22.61 14.06 -19.98
N GLY A 344 -23.91 14.35 -20.18
CA GLY A 344 -24.92 14.31 -19.13
C GLY A 344 -24.78 15.51 -18.20
N GLY A 345 -24.20 15.33 -17.04
CA GLY A 345 -23.85 16.41 -16.11
C GLY A 345 -24.37 16.22 -14.70
N ASP A 346 -25.46 15.48 -14.49
CA ASP A 346 -26.12 15.30 -13.18
C ASP A 346 -25.48 14.18 -12.33
N GLN A 347 -24.63 13.37 -12.95
CA GLN A 347 -23.96 12.29 -12.25
C GLN A 347 -22.94 12.80 -11.25
N TRP A 348 -23.01 12.27 -10.04
CA TRP A 348 -22.13 12.61 -8.93
C TRP A 348 -20.78 11.91 -9.02
N ARG A 349 -19.74 12.65 -8.63
CA ARG A 349 -18.37 12.14 -8.47
C ARG A 349 -17.76 12.67 -7.19
N PRO A 350 -17.36 11.80 -6.26
CA PRO A 350 -16.47 12.20 -5.18
C PRO A 350 -15.10 12.51 -5.76
N LEU A 351 -14.47 13.58 -5.29
CA LEU A 351 -13.17 14.05 -5.77
C LEU A 351 -12.12 14.07 -4.66
N ILE A 352 -10.85 13.91 -5.04
CA ILE A 352 -9.71 14.16 -4.17
C ILE A 352 -8.51 14.67 -4.99
N HIS A 353 -7.84 15.70 -4.47
CA HIS A 353 -6.60 16.18 -5.07
C HIS A 353 -5.47 15.16 -4.90
N VAL A 354 -4.61 14.95 -5.91
CA VAL A 354 -3.55 13.92 -5.91
C VAL A 354 -2.55 14.11 -4.77
N ALA A 355 -2.25 15.34 -4.38
CA ALA A 355 -1.38 15.63 -3.25
C ALA A 355 -2.04 15.26 -1.91
N ASP A 356 -3.34 15.52 -1.74
CA ASP A 356 -4.10 15.10 -0.55
C ASP A 356 -4.26 13.58 -0.48
N LEU A 357 -4.47 12.91 -1.62
CA LEU A 357 -4.48 11.46 -1.67
C LEU A 357 -3.14 10.88 -1.19
N SER A 358 -2.03 11.47 -1.65
CA SER A 358 -0.69 11.06 -1.20
C SER A 358 -0.48 11.31 0.30
N ARG A 359 -1.03 12.41 0.85
CA ARG A 359 -1.06 12.67 2.31
C ARG A 359 -1.89 11.63 3.05
N ALA A 360 -3.05 11.22 2.51
CA ALA A 360 -3.88 10.16 3.11
C ALA A 360 -3.13 8.83 3.17
N ILE A 361 -2.47 8.42 2.08
CA ILE A 361 -1.64 7.22 2.06
C ILE A 361 -0.52 7.32 3.10
N THR A 362 0.13 8.47 3.20
CA THR A 362 1.17 8.72 4.21
C THR A 362 0.62 8.61 5.63
N ALA A 363 -0.56 9.16 5.90
CA ALA A 363 -1.22 9.04 7.20
C ALA A 363 -1.51 7.56 7.57
N ILE A 364 -1.89 6.72 6.59
CA ILE A 364 -2.05 5.26 6.78
C ILE A 364 -0.69 4.59 7.08
N ILE A 365 0.39 5.00 6.40
CA ILE A 365 1.74 4.48 6.65
C ILE A 365 2.19 4.82 8.09
N GLU A 366 1.90 6.01 8.56
CA GLU A 366 2.31 6.54 9.87
C GLU A 366 1.39 6.08 11.02
N ALA A 367 0.15 5.73 10.73
CA ALA A 367 -0.82 5.34 11.74
C ALA A 367 -0.39 4.11 12.57
N PRO A 368 -0.77 4.02 13.84
CA PRO A 368 -0.68 2.76 14.58
C PRO A 368 -1.39 1.64 13.83
N LEU A 369 -0.75 0.46 13.76
CA LEU A 369 -1.27 -0.67 12.99
C LEU A 369 -2.71 -1.03 13.40
N GLU A 370 -3.00 -0.98 14.69
CA GLU A 370 -4.33 -1.29 15.26
C GLU A 370 -5.47 -0.42 14.72
N LYS A 371 -5.14 0.76 14.21
CA LYS A 371 -6.15 1.67 13.61
C LYS A 371 -6.42 1.39 12.14
N VAL A 372 -5.54 0.64 11.47
CA VAL A 372 -5.59 0.49 10.00
C VAL A 372 -5.57 -0.97 9.53
N LYS A 373 -5.26 -1.93 10.42
CA LYS A 373 -5.18 -3.35 10.06
C LYS A 373 -6.53 -3.89 9.61
N CYS A 374 -6.55 -4.54 8.45
CA CYS A 374 -7.74 -5.15 7.86
C CYS A 374 -8.91 -4.19 7.66
N GLU A 375 -8.62 -2.88 7.60
CA GLU A 375 -9.63 -1.86 7.44
C GLU A 375 -9.80 -1.45 5.98
N ILE A 376 -11.02 -1.06 5.63
CA ILE A 376 -11.34 -0.39 4.37
C ILE A 376 -11.61 1.07 4.72
N PHE A 377 -11.00 1.99 3.96
CA PHE A 377 -11.26 3.42 4.06
C PHE A 377 -11.68 3.99 2.71
N ASN A 378 -12.75 4.74 2.66
CA ASN A 378 -13.00 5.68 1.59
C ASN A 378 -12.05 6.87 1.75
N VAL A 379 -11.38 7.28 0.66
CA VAL A 379 -10.38 8.36 0.71
C VAL A 379 -10.81 9.52 -0.18
N GLY A 380 -11.21 10.61 0.46
CA GLY A 380 -11.74 11.82 -0.16
C GLY A 380 -12.19 12.82 0.90
N GLY A 381 -13.13 13.69 0.56
CA GLY A 381 -13.74 14.65 1.46
C GLY A 381 -15.24 14.75 1.26
N ASN A 382 -16.02 14.82 2.34
CA ASN A 382 -17.48 14.90 2.27
C ASN A 382 -17.95 16.12 1.46
N GLN A 383 -17.24 17.24 1.56
CA GLN A 383 -17.50 18.48 0.80
C GLN A 383 -17.07 18.38 -0.67
N HIS A 384 -16.40 17.31 -1.08
CA HIS A 384 -15.87 17.12 -2.44
C HIS A 384 -16.71 16.14 -3.28
N ASN A 385 -17.97 15.93 -2.92
CA ASN A 385 -18.94 15.27 -3.79
C ASN A 385 -19.54 16.33 -4.74
N TYR A 386 -19.23 16.25 -6.02
CA TYR A 386 -19.69 17.19 -7.04
C TYR A 386 -20.43 16.48 -8.18
N THR A 387 -21.42 17.14 -8.77
CA THR A 387 -21.90 16.73 -10.10
C THR A 387 -20.93 17.19 -11.18
N ILE A 388 -20.96 16.56 -12.35
CA ILE A 388 -20.11 16.98 -13.47
C ILE A 388 -20.49 18.42 -13.92
N ASN A 389 -21.76 18.80 -13.83
CA ASN A 389 -22.22 20.17 -14.08
C ASN A 389 -21.55 21.15 -13.13
N HIS A 390 -21.54 20.90 -11.82
CA HIS A 390 -20.86 21.76 -10.84
C HIS A 390 -19.37 21.92 -11.12
N ILE A 391 -18.68 20.85 -11.58
CA ILE A 391 -17.26 20.95 -11.98
C ILE A 391 -17.12 21.90 -13.17
N GLY A 392 -17.99 21.75 -14.18
CA GLY A 392 -17.98 22.62 -15.36
C GLY A 392 -18.27 24.09 -15.02
N GLU A 393 -19.24 24.35 -14.16
CA GLU A 393 -19.58 25.68 -13.67
C GLU A 393 -18.43 26.35 -12.89
N HIS A 394 -17.75 25.59 -12.03
CA HIS A 394 -16.54 26.07 -11.34
C HIS A 394 -15.45 26.50 -12.32
N ILE A 395 -15.19 25.67 -13.35
CA ILE A 395 -14.20 26.00 -14.39
C ILE A 395 -14.64 27.23 -15.18
N LYS A 396 -15.92 27.33 -15.57
CA LYS A 396 -16.48 28.49 -16.28
C LYS A 396 -16.38 29.78 -15.46
N THR A 397 -16.59 29.70 -14.15
CA THR A 397 -16.46 30.85 -13.24
C THR A 397 -15.02 31.36 -13.20
N LEU A 398 -14.04 30.46 -13.16
CA LEU A 398 -12.61 30.81 -13.15
C LEU A 398 -12.12 31.26 -14.51
N TYR A 399 -12.66 30.70 -15.60
CA TYR A 399 -12.28 30.97 -16.99
C TYR A 399 -13.50 31.32 -17.84
N PRO A 400 -14.01 32.56 -17.70
CA PRO A 400 -15.27 32.98 -18.31
C PRO A 400 -15.29 32.99 -19.87
N ALA A 401 -14.13 32.99 -20.50
CA ALA A 401 -14.00 32.91 -21.96
C ALA A 401 -14.36 31.52 -22.55
N SER A 402 -14.52 30.49 -21.72
CA SER A 402 -14.81 29.13 -22.18
C SER A 402 -16.31 28.95 -22.42
N ASP A 403 -16.72 28.26 -23.47
CA ASP A 403 -18.11 27.87 -23.74
C ASP A 403 -18.44 26.53 -23.07
N VAL A 404 -19.59 26.46 -22.39
CA VAL A 404 -20.10 25.20 -21.83
C VAL A 404 -21.05 24.55 -22.81
N VAL A 405 -20.79 23.29 -23.18
CA VAL A 405 -21.62 22.50 -24.09
C VAL A 405 -22.01 21.18 -23.41
N ILE A 406 -23.30 20.99 -23.16
CA ILE A 406 -23.84 19.76 -22.60
C ILE A 406 -24.24 18.82 -23.75
N GLN A 407 -23.86 17.56 -23.67
CA GLN A 407 -24.21 16.50 -24.62
C GLN A 407 -24.93 15.36 -23.91
N GLU A 408 -26.09 14.97 -24.43
CA GLU A 408 -26.91 13.86 -23.90
C GLU A 408 -26.46 12.47 -24.41
N LYS A 409 -25.33 12.38 -25.08
CA LYS A 409 -24.78 11.14 -25.61
C LYS A 409 -23.57 10.68 -24.80
N ASN A 410 -23.33 9.36 -24.75
CA ASN A 410 -22.16 8.77 -24.07
C ASN A 410 -22.05 9.12 -22.57
N ILE A 411 -23.20 9.19 -21.89
CA ILE A 411 -23.26 9.50 -20.46
C ILE A 411 -22.62 8.35 -19.66
N ASP A 412 -21.71 8.71 -18.76
CA ASP A 412 -21.13 7.76 -17.82
C ASP A 412 -22.20 7.28 -16.81
N LYS A 413 -22.46 5.98 -16.79
CA LYS A 413 -23.51 5.38 -15.97
C LYS A 413 -23.21 5.36 -14.48
N ARG A 414 -21.97 5.61 -14.08
CA ARG A 414 -21.60 5.69 -12.67
C ARG A 414 -22.24 6.93 -12.05
N ASN A 415 -22.88 6.77 -10.92
CA ASN A 415 -23.53 7.86 -10.18
C ASN A 415 -23.56 7.53 -8.69
N TYR A 416 -22.71 8.17 -7.91
CA TYR A 416 -22.60 7.91 -6.47
C TYR A 416 -21.98 9.07 -5.70
N LYS A 417 -22.49 9.27 -4.48
CA LYS A 417 -21.91 10.13 -3.43
C LYS A 417 -21.24 9.23 -2.39
N VAL A 418 -20.16 9.67 -1.78
CA VAL A 418 -19.41 8.85 -0.82
C VAL A 418 -19.19 9.61 0.47
N ASP A 419 -19.37 8.90 1.60
CA ASP A 419 -19.00 9.35 2.93
C ASP A 419 -17.54 9.02 3.24
N PHE A 420 -16.82 10.03 3.70
CA PHE A 420 -15.40 9.95 4.07
C PHE A 420 -15.17 10.17 5.57
N SER A 421 -16.23 10.09 6.38
CA SER A 421 -16.16 10.38 7.81
C SER A 421 -15.26 9.39 8.57
N LYS A 422 -15.15 8.15 8.12
CA LYS A 422 -14.34 7.12 8.78
C LYS A 422 -12.85 7.48 8.82
N ILE A 423 -12.26 7.87 7.70
CA ILE A 423 -10.83 8.22 7.66
C ILE A 423 -10.55 9.47 8.51
N ASN A 424 -11.48 10.45 8.51
CA ASN A 424 -11.36 11.61 9.36
C ASN A 424 -11.42 11.23 10.86
N THR A 425 -12.42 10.45 11.27
CA THR A 425 -12.62 10.08 12.67
C THR A 425 -11.47 9.22 13.22
N GLN A 426 -10.97 8.25 12.44
CA GLN A 426 -9.95 7.33 12.91
C GLN A 426 -8.52 7.88 12.80
N LEU A 427 -8.24 8.71 11.77
CA LEU A 427 -6.89 9.17 11.44
C LEU A 427 -6.74 10.70 11.44
N ALA A 428 -7.80 11.44 11.77
CA ALA A 428 -7.83 12.91 11.71
C ALA A 428 -7.43 13.45 10.31
N PHE A 429 -7.68 12.67 9.24
CA PHE A 429 -7.36 13.10 7.89
C PHE A 429 -8.51 13.89 7.28
N LEU A 430 -8.19 15.08 6.78
CA LEU A 430 -9.05 15.91 5.95
C LEU A 430 -8.27 16.40 4.72
N PRO A 431 -8.90 16.38 3.53
CA PRO A 431 -8.35 17.06 2.37
C PRO A 431 -8.19 18.55 2.66
N SER A 432 -7.09 19.14 2.22
CA SER A 432 -6.79 20.57 2.38
C SER A 432 -6.90 21.36 1.08
N LEU A 433 -6.81 20.67 -0.07
CA LEU A 433 -6.88 21.27 -1.39
C LEU A 433 -8.28 21.16 -1.96
N THR A 434 -8.78 22.29 -2.47
CA THR A 434 -10.12 22.42 -3.03
C THR A 434 -10.13 22.07 -4.53
N LEU A 435 -11.34 21.96 -5.09
CA LEU A 435 -11.52 21.85 -6.55
C LEU A 435 -10.89 23.05 -7.29
N GLN A 436 -11.05 24.24 -6.73
CA GLN A 436 -10.48 25.48 -7.30
C GLN A 436 -8.94 25.45 -7.34
N ASP A 437 -8.29 24.97 -6.28
CA ASP A 437 -6.83 24.86 -6.22
C ASP A 437 -6.32 23.97 -7.36
N GLY A 438 -6.90 22.79 -7.54
CA GLY A 438 -6.48 21.88 -8.61
C GLY A 438 -6.79 22.40 -10.03
N ILE A 439 -7.92 23.06 -10.23
CA ILE A 439 -8.22 23.72 -11.51
C ILE A 439 -7.16 24.82 -11.79
N THR A 440 -6.86 25.64 -10.80
CA THR A 440 -5.92 26.77 -10.94
C THR A 440 -4.50 26.30 -11.23
N GLU A 441 -3.99 25.29 -10.53
CA GLU A 441 -2.64 24.76 -10.78
C GLU A 441 -2.50 24.14 -12.17
N ILE A 442 -3.50 23.37 -12.62
CA ILE A 442 -3.51 22.76 -13.96
C ILE A 442 -3.53 23.86 -15.03
N ALA A 443 -4.44 24.84 -14.89
CA ALA A 443 -4.58 25.93 -15.84
C ALA A 443 -3.30 26.79 -15.92
N THR A 444 -2.69 27.10 -14.78
CA THR A 444 -1.42 27.83 -14.71
C THR A 444 -0.33 27.09 -15.47
N SER A 445 -0.21 25.78 -15.23
CA SER A 445 0.78 24.95 -15.93
C SER A 445 0.56 24.89 -17.44
N LEU A 446 -0.70 24.79 -17.88
CA LEU A 446 -1.07 24.84 -19.30
C LEU A 446 -0.77 26.19 -19.96
N GLN A 447 -0.99 27.30 -19.25
CA GLN A 447 -0.68 28.66 -19.71
C GLN A 447 0.84 28.90 -19.80
N GLN A 448 1.63 28.28 -18.92
CA GLN A 448 3.09 28.33 -18.97
C GLN A 448 3.72 27.45 -20.06
N GLY A 449 2.93 26.73 -20.85
CA GLY A 449 3.42 25.89 -21.95
C GLY A 449 3.95 24.53 -21.56
N ASN A 450 3.77 24.10 -20.28
CA ASN A 450 4.32 22.81 -19.82
C ASN A 450 3.74 21.59 -20.55
N TYR A 451 2.59 21.73 -21.21
CA TYR A 451 1.89 20.65 -21.92
C TYR A 451 1.47 21.07 -23.33
N ASP A 452 2.36 21.74 -24.09
CA ASP A 452 2.02 22.17 -25.46
C ASP A 452 1.67 21.02 -26.38
N ASN A 453 2.25 19.82 -26.14
CA ASN A 453 1.86 18.60 -26.84
C ASN A 453 0.80 17.79 -26.03
N TYR A 454 -0.23 18.46 -25.51
CA TYR A 454 -1.28 17.84 -24.69
C TYR A 454 -2.10 16.76 -25.41
N THR A 455 -2.07 16.71 -26.75
CA THR A 455 -2.73 15.69 -27.55
C THR A 455 -1.97 14.36 -27.58
N ASN A 456 -0.73 14.32 -27.09
CA ASN A 456 0.09 13.12 -27.03
C ASN A 456 -0.60 12.04 -26.17
N SER A 457 -0.64 10.82 -26.72
CA SER A 457 -1.26 9.67 -26.06
C SER A 457 -0.69 9.37 -24.66
N ILE A 458 0.53 9.80 -24.37
CA ILE A 458 1.15 9.61 -23.05
C ILE A 458 0.31 10.20 -21.90
N TYR A 459 -0.54 11.19 -22.17
CA TYR A 459 -1.43 11.80 -21.17
C TYR A 459 -2.80 11.14 -21.06
N TYR A 460 -3.09 10.10 -21.86
CA TYR A 460 -4.37 9.40 -21.92
C TYR A 460 -4.15 7.90 -21.85
N ASN A 461 -4.61 7.25 -20.78
CA ASN A 461 -4.35 5.84 -20.57
C ASN A 461 -4.91 4.96 -21.68
N ASP A 462 -6.15 5.19 -22.12
CA ASP A 462 -6.80 4.45 -23.20
C ASP A 462 -6.04 4.59 -24.53
N LYS A 463 -5.75 5.82 -24.95
CA LYS A 463 -5.02 6.08 -26.21
C LYS A 463 -3.62 5.45 -26.19
N TRP A 464 -2.95 5.50 -25.05
CA TRP A 464 -1.62 4.89 -24.92
C TRP A 464 -1.65 3.38 -25.07
N TYR A 465 -2.59 2.72 -24.39
CA TYR A 465 -2.73 1.26 -24.48
C TYR A 465 -3.12 0.81 -25.89
N GLU A 466 -4.06 1.49 -26.55
CA GLU A 466 -4.40 1.22 -27.95
C GLU A 466 -3.19 1.29 -28.90
N GLN A 467 -2.35 2.31 -28.74
CA GLN A 467 -1.15 2.46 -29.55
C GLN A 467 -0.08 1.41 -29.27
N THR A 468 0.06 0.99 -28.03
CA THR A 468 1.04 -0.01 -27.64
C THR A 468 0.66 -1.39 -28.14
N LEU A 469 -0.61 -1.78 -28.05
CA LEU A 469 -1.11 -3.07 -28.57
C LEU A 469 -1.06 -3.16 -30.09
N LYS A 470 -1.20 -2.05 -30.82
CA LYS A 470 -1.07 -2.04 -32.28
C LYS A 470 0.37 -2.15 -32.79
N LYS A 471 1.36 -2.02 -31.91
CA LYS A 471 2.81 -2.13 -32.25
C LYS A 471 3.40 -3.51 -31.96
N ASN A 472 2.70 -4.34 -31.21
CA ASN A 472 3.01 -5.74 -30.95
C ASN A 472 2.10 -6.65 -31.79
#